data_7ccd87b649012a9e294d808446d373d2
#
_entry.id   7ccd87b649012a9e294d808446d373d2
#
_cell.length_a   1.000
_cell.length_b   1.000
_cell.length_c   1.000
_cell.angle_alpha   90.00
_cell.angle_beta   90.00
_cell.angle_gamma   90.00
#
_symmetry.space_group_name_H-M   'P 1'
#
loop_
_entity.id
_entity.type
_entity.pdbx_description
1 polymer ?
#
loop_
_entity_poly.entity_id
_entity_poly.type
_entity_poly.pdbx_seq_one_letter_code
_entity_poly.pdbx_strand_id
1 'polypeptide(L)'
;MTLPTNASKANLDSATDDPKLARPDLADLVDKFNDLLTHLNLSTITSGPAAIPLSVANGGTGAATAAAARTNLGVEDATESAAGRIEIATQTEANNGTDDTRALTPAKLTNISPASVTYSTSDQILILDASDSNKLKRATVTTGKVLQVVNTTSSAVATNTTAMFYDDTIPQNTEGAELMTATITPSNSSNKLRIDVTVFCASSFGDMVVALFQDSTANALAAGGHDIINRANAMIEISFSHYMTAGTTSATTFKVRGGQSNAGSTFTFNGDNGARLFGGVCASSLTVTEIAA
;
A
#
# COMPACT_ATOMS: atom_id res chain seq x y z
N MET A 1 4.62 4.06 -69.73
CA MET A 1 3.52 4.86 -70.27
C MET A 1 4.14 6.06 -70.91
N THR A 2 4.17 6.17 -72.25
CA THR A 2 4.59 7.38 -72.99
C THR A 2 3.46 8.39 -72.88
N LEU A 3 3.73 9.55 -72.30
CA LEU A 3 2.78 10.68 -72.32
C LEU A 3 2.45 10.97 -73.74
N PRO A 4 1.16 11.10 -74.09
CA PRO A 4 0.77 11.47 -75.45
C PRO A 4 1.33 12.86 -75.79
N THR A 5 1.89 12.97 -76.95
CA THR A 5 2.21 14.25 -77.53
C THR A 5 0.98 15.18 -77.46
N ASN A 6 1.19 16.41 -77.05
CA ASN A 6 0.14 17.43 -76.91
C ASN A 6 -0.89 17.33 -78.01
N ALA A 7 -2.16 17.26 -77.62
CA ALA A 7 -3.24 17.47 -78.60
C ALA A 7 -2.98 18.82 -79.28
N SER A 8 -3.03 18.84 -80.58
CA SER A 8 -2.78 20.07 -81.31
C SER A 8 -3.94 21.06 -81.07
N LYS A 9 -3.64 22.21 -80.53
CA LYS A 9 -4.61 23.32 -80.39
C LYS A 9 -4.94 24.00 -81.71
N ALA A 10 -4.27 23.60 -82.79
CA ALA A 10 -4.36 24.27 -84.08
C ALA A 10 -5.80 24.37 -84.65
N ASN A 11 -6.70 23.46 -84.16
CA ASN A 11 -8.11 23.45 -84.59
C ASN A 11 -9.08 24.05 -83.58
N LEU A 12 -8.58 24.65 -82.49
CA LEU A 12 -9.40 25.16 -81.37
C LEU A 12 -9.03 26.58 -80.94
N ASP A 13 -7.99 27.17 -81.49
CA ASP A 13 -7.43 28.46 -81.06
C ASP A 13 -7.62 29.61 -82.00
N SER A 14 -8.39 29.41 -83.10
CA SER A 14 -8.71 30.43 -84.04
C SER A 14 -10.24 30.49 -84.38
N ALA A 15 -10.77 31.68 -84.56
CA ALA A 15 -12.20 31.87 -84.94
C ALA A 15 -12.55 31.29 -86.33
N THR A 16 -11.54 30.87 -87.11
CA THR A 16 -11.69 30.27 -88.44
C THR A 16 -11.51 28.74 -88.41
N ASP A 17 -11.29 28.12 -87.25
CA ASP A 17 -11.08 26.67 -87.12
C ASP A 17 -12.31 25.89 -87.54
N ASP A 18 -12.07 24.80 -88.30
CA ASP A 18 -13.16 23.91 -88.75
C ASP A 18 -13.64 23.03 -87.62
N PRO A 19 -14.90 23.16 -87.15
CA PRO A 19 -15.42 22.31 -86.05
C PRO A 19 -15.38 20.81 -86.32
N LYS A 20 -15.30 20.40 -87.59
CA LYS A 20 -15.19 19.00 -88.00
C LYS A 20 -13.79 18.44 -87.68
N LEU A 21 -12.75 19.26 -87.76
CA LEU A 21 -11.38 18.87 -87.43
C LEU A 21 -11.12 18.89 -85.91
N ALA A 22 -11.86 19.69 -85.21
CA ALA A 22 -11.76 19.75 -83.74
C ALA A 22 -12.37 18.51 -83.00
N ARG A 23 -13.32 17.81 -83.66
CA ARG A 23 -13.99 16.65 -83.02
C ARG A 23 -13.07 15.52 -82.61
N PRO A 24 -12.07 15.08 -83.40
CA PRO A 24 -11.15 14.05 -83.02
C PRO A 24 -10.29 14.46 -81.81
N ASP A 25 -9.84 15.71 -81.79
CA ASP A 25 -9.02 16.24 -80.72
C ASP A 25 -9.79 16.32 -79.37
N LEU A 26 -11.08 16.68 -79.45
CA LEU A 26 -11.98 16.70 -78.31
C LEU A 26 -12.28 15.26 -77.80
N ALA A 27 -12.49 14.33 -78.74
CA ALA A 27 -12.66 12.91 -78.36
C ALA A 27 -11.44 12.35 -77.67
N ASP A 28 -10.25 12.61 -78.23
CA ASP A 28 -8.96 12.18 -77.58
C ASP A 28 -8.76 12.81 -76.19
N LEU A 29 -9.15 14.09 -76.02
CA LEU A 29 -9.10 14.73 -74.69
C LEU A 29 -10.06 14.07 -73.70
N VAL A 30 -11.27 13.71 -74.14
CA VAL A 30 -12.25 13.01 -73.30
C VAL A 30 -11.73 11.63 -72.91
N ASP A 31 -11.15 10.88 -73.88
CA ASP A 31 -10.60 9.58 -73.62
C ASP A 31 -9.42 9.64 -72.63
N LYS A 32 -8.50 10.60 -72.81
CA LYS A 32 -7.38 10.84 -71.85
C LYS A 32 -7.87 11.25 -70.48
N PHE A 33 -8.95 12.02 -70.39
CA PHE A 33 -9.55 12.38 -69.14
C PHE A 33 -10.20 11.16 -68.46
N ASN A 34 -10.87 10.29 -69.16
CA ASN A 34 -11.43 9.05 -68.67
C ASN A 34 -10.35 8.09 -68.26
N ASP A 35 -9.23 8.01 -68.94
CA ASP A 35 -8.06 7.22 -68.55
C ASP A 35 -7.47 7.75 -67.23
N LEU A 36 -7.37 9.06 -67.07
CA LEU A 36 -6.94 9.67 -65.84
C LEU A 36 -7.89 9.33 -64.68
N LEU A 37 -9.21 9.44 -64.90
CA LEU A 37 -10.23 9.06 -63.93
C LEU A 37 -10.09 7.59 -63.52
N THR A 38 -9.88 6.70 -64.51
CA THR A 38 -9.68 5.28 -64.30
C THR A 38 -8.39 5.00 -63.50
N HIS A 39 -7.29 5.68 -63.83
CA HIS A 39 -6.03 5.56 -63.10
C HIS A 39 -6.14 6.06 -61.68
N LEU A 40 -6.91 7.10 -61.40
CA LEU A 40 -7.19 7.60 -60.08
C LEU A 40 -8.28 6.80 -59.34
N ASN A 41 -8.85 5.77 -60.02
CA ASN A 41 -9.98 4.98 -59.51
C ASN A 41 -11.19 5.85 -59.13
N LEU A 42 -11.41 6.92 -59.88
CA LEU A 42 -12.51 7.84 -59.70
C LEU A 42 -13.63 7.48 -60.68
N SER A 43 -14.63 6.71 -60.26
CA SER A 43 -15.69 6.20 -61.14
C SER A 43 -16.77 7.23 -61.49
N THR A 44 -16.86 8.33 -60.78
CA THR A 44 -17.82 9.42 -61.03
C THR A 44 -17.36 10.73 -60.44
N ILE A 45 -17.23 11.80 -61.27
CA ILE A 45 -17.20 13.16 -60.76
C ILE A 45 -18.66 13.64 -60.74
N THR A 46 -19.31 13.54 -59.61
CA THR A 46 -20.58 14.25 -59.39
C THR A 46 -20.23 15.68 -59.03
N SER A 47 -20.88 16.62 -59.71
CA SER A 47 -20.74 18.06 -59.47
C SER A 47 -21.16 18.42 -58.08
N GLY A 48 -20.18 18.59 -57.17
CA GLY A 48 -20.37 19.01 -55.77
C GLY A 48 -19.05 18.99 -55.00
N PRO A 49 -18.91 19.74 -53.89
CA PRO A 49 -17.67 19.84 -53.13
C PRO A 49 -17.34 18.60 -52.29
N ALA A 50 -17.91 17.43 -52.58
CA ALA A 50 -17.53 16.19 -51.96
C ALA A 50 -16.17 15.75 -52.54
N ALA A 51 -15.09 15.97 -51.80
CA ALA A 51 -13.79 15.41 -52.11
C ALA A 51 -13.95 13.88 -52.24
N ILE A 52 -13.73 13.33 -53.45
CA ILE A 52 -13.73 11.88 -53.68
C ILE A 52 -12.45 11.36 -53.03
N PRO A 53 -12.52 10.52 -51.98
CA PRO A 53 -11.31 10.05 -51.33
C PRO A 53 -10.51 9.15 -52.25
N LEU A 54 -9.26 9.49 -52.50
CA LEU A 54 -8.36 8.62 -53.26
C LEU A 54 -8.19 7.28 -52.51
N SER A 55 -8.26 6.15 -53.23
CA SER A 55 -8.10 4.85 -52.60
C SER A 55 -6.69 4.67 -52.01
N VAL A 56 -6.53 3.79 -51.01
CA VAL A 56 -5.23 3.48 -50.38
C VAL A 56 -4.23 2.96 -51.43
N ALA A 57 -4.70 2.16 -52.42
CA ALA A 57 -3.89 1.63 -53.51
C ALA A 57 -3.29 2.73 -54.42
N ASN A 58 -3.95 3.89 -54.51
CA ASN A 58 -3.52 5.03 -55.33
C ASN A 58 -2.87 6.15 -54.46
N GLY A 59 -2.42 5.81 -53.21
CA GLY A 59 -1.77 6.76 -52.32
C GLY A 59 -2.71 7.64 -51.49
N GLY A 60 -4.04 7.41 -51.61
CA GLY A 60 -5.01 8.08 -50.75
C GLY A 60 -5.46 7.25 -49.57
N THR A 61 -6.25 7.82 -48.66
CA THR A 61 -6.81 7.08 -47.53
C THR A 61 -8.11 6.34 -47.82
N GLY A 62 -8.73 6.61 -49.02
CA GLY A 62 -10.02 6.06 -49.37
C GLY A 62 -11.20 6.46 -48.48
N ALA A 63 -11.04 7.53 -47.68
CA ALA A 63 -11.99 7.90 -46.65
C ALA A 63 -12.23 9.41 -46.57
N ALA A 64 -13.47 9.79 -46.30
CA ALA A 64 -13.89 11.18 -46.13
C ALA A 64 -13.67 11.71 -44.69
N THR A 65 -13.37 10.83 -43.73
CA THR A 65 -13.13 11.20 -42.34
C THR A 65 -11.80 10.66 -41.85
N ALA A 66 -11.23 11.32 -40.85
CA ALA A 66 -9.98 10.87 -40.21
C ALA A 66 -10.11 9.48 -39.53
N ALA A 67 -11.29 9.15 -39.02
CA ALA A 67 -11.56 7.84 -38.43
C ALA A 67 -11.55 6.74 -39.51
N ALA A 68 -12.34 6.90 -40.57
CA ALA A 68 -12.38 5.95 -41.69
C ALA A 68 -11.02 5.84 -42.39
N ALA A 69 -10.24 6.93 -42.49
CA ALA A 69 -8.89 6.90 -43.02
C ALA A 69 -7.96 6.00 -42.22
N ARG A 70 -8.02 6.06 -40.90
CA ARG A 70 -7.23 5.18 -40.02
C ARG A 70 -7.56 3.71 -40.23
N THR A 71 -8.87 3.37 -40.25
CA THR A 71 -9.32 2.00 -40.52
C THR A 71 -8.82 1.50 -41.86
N ASN A 72 -8.93 2.30 -42.92
CA ASN A 72 -8.46 1.93 -44.26
C ASN A 72 -6.94 1.74 -44.36
N LEU A 73 -6.20 2.48 -43.56
CA LEU A 73 -4.74 2.35 -43.44
C LEU A 73 -4.29 1.26 -42.48
N GLY A 74 -5.21 0.53 -41.83
CA GLY A 74 -4.89 -0.50 -40.80
C GLY A 74 -4.30 0.08 -39.54
N VAL A 75 -4.57 1.37 -39.22
CA VAL A 75 -4.17 2.01 -37.99
C VAL A 75 -5.26 1.79 -36.94
N GLU A 76 -5.33 0.58 -36.44
CA GLU A 76 -6.27 0.16 -35.39
C GLU A 76 -5.78 0.58 -34.00
N ASP A 77 -6.67 0.53 -33.03
CA ASP A 77 -6.26 0.65 -31.61
C ASP A 77 -5.56 -0.64 -31.16
N ALA A 78 -4.54 -0.49 -30.32
CA ALA A 78 -3.77 -1.63 -29.84
C ALA A 78 -4.63 -2.57 -28.98
N THR A 79 -4.38 -3.86 -29.09
CA THR A 79 -4.94 -4.90 -28.21
C THR A 79 -3.80 -5.71 -27.58
N GLU A 80 -4.10 -6.62 -26.65
CA GLU A 80 -3.10 -7.52 -26.05
C GLU A 80 -2.38 -8.39 -27.10
N SER A 81 -3.00 -8.63 -28.26
CA SER A 81 -2.48 -9.53 -29.31
C SER A 81 -2.11 -8.82 -30.62
N ALA A 82 -2.44 -7.55 -30.78
CA ALA A 82 -2.18 -6.79 -32.02
C ALA A 82 -1.56 -5.44 -31.70
N ALA A 83 -0.51 -5.10 -32.44
CA ALA A 83 0.09 -3.76 -32.40
C ALA A 83 -0.86 -2.72 -33.02
N GLY A 84 -0.96 -1.55 -32.39
CA GLY A 84 -1.81 -0.48 -32.85
C GLY A 84 -1.53 0.82 -32.13
N ARG A 85 -2.45 1.76 -32.25
CA ARG A 85 -2.40 3.05 -31.56
C ARG A 85 -2.87 2.87 -30.12
N ILE A 86 -2.15 3.46 -29.16
CA ILE A 86 -2.57 3.51 -27.77
C ILE A 86 -2.54 4.97 -27.27
N GLU A 87 -3.51 5.32 -26.47
CA GLU A 87 -3.56 6.61 -25.79
C GLU A 87 -2.75 6.54 -24.47
N ILE A 88 -2.12 7.64 -24.10
CA ILE A 88 -1.37 7.72 -22.86
C ILE A 88 -2.32 8.22 -21.76
N ALA A 89 -2.37 7.51 -20.64
CA ALA A 89 -3.17 7.89 -19.50
C ALA A 89 -2.79 9.26 -18.93
N THR A 90 -3.78 10.03 -18.51
CA THR A 90 -3.57 11.23 -17.69
C THR A 90 -3.08 10.86 -16.29
N GLN A 91 -2.56 11.84 -15.54
CA GLN A 91 -2.15 11.56 -14.15
C GLN A 91 -3.33 11.16 -13.26
N THR A 92 -4.51 11.75 -13.50
CA THR A 92 -5.74 11.41 -12.75
C THR A 92 -6.17 9.97 -13.00
N GLU A 93 -6.17 9.53 -14.25
CA GLU A 93 -6.49 8.13 -14.61
C GLU A 93 -5.48 7.15 -14.03
N ALA A 94 -4.19 7.49 -14.08
CA ALA A 94 -3.14 6.70 -13.46
C ALA A 94 -3.32 6.58 -11.92
N ASN A 95 -3.71 7.66 -11.25
CA ASN A 95 -3.94 7.66 -9.80
C ASN A 95 -5.20 6.86 -9.41
N ASN A 96 -6.24 6.89 -10.23
CA ASN A 96 -7.49 6.18 -9.97
C ASN A 96 -7.38 4.67 -10.25
N GLY A 97 -6.48 4.27 -11.18
CA GLY A 97 -6.25 2.86 -11.51
C GLY A 97 -7.47 2.13 -12.10
N THR A 98 -8.38 2.86 -12.75
CA THR A 98 -9.66 2.32 -13.28
C THR A 98 -9.69 2.15 -14.78
N ASP A 99 -8.68 2.68 -15.50
CA ASP A 99 -8.60 2.64 -16.97
C ASP A 99 -7.63 1.53 -17.39
N ASP A 100 -8.13 0.57 -18.15
CA ASP A 100 -7.38 -0.56 -18.72
C ASP A 100 -7.06 -0.39 -20.22
N THR A 101 -7.45 0.76 -20.83
CA THR A 101 -7.32 1.02 -22.26
C THR A 101 -6.16 1.92 -22.63
N ARG A 102 -5.54 2.60 -21.64
CA ARG A 102 -4.46 3.57 -21.83
C ARG A 102 -3.13 3.08 -21.28
N ALA A 103 -2.03 3.46 -21.93
CA ALA A 103 -0.68 3.14 -21.47
C ALA A 103 -0.21 4.08 -20.36
N LEU A 104 0.45 3.50 -19.35
CA LEU A 104 1.20 4.25 -18.35
C LEU A 104 2.63 4.51 -18.84
N THR A 105 3.07 5.76 -18.78
CA THR A 105 4.48 6.09 -18.98
C THR A 105 5.26 5.95 -17.65
N PRO A 106 6.59 5.76 -17.69
CA PRO A 106 7.41 5.74 -16.49
C PRO A 106 7.20 6.97 -15.57
N ALA A 107 7.05 8.17 -16.17
CA ALA A 107 6.78 9.39 -15.40
C ALA A 107 5.43 9.37 -14.71
N LYS A 108 4.39 8.79 -15.33
CA LYS A 108 3.08 8.64 -14.69
C LYS A 108 3.12 7.63 -13.55
N LEU A 109 3.88 6.55 -13.71
CA LEU A 109 4.05 5.53 -12.68
C LEU A 109 4.79 6.07 -11.45
N THR A 110 5.85 6.90 -11.65
CA THR A 110 6.60 7.49 -10.53
C THR A 110 5.83 8.58 -9.80
N ASN A 111 4.87 9.22 -10.44
CA ASN A 111 4.05 10.29 -9.88
C ASN A 111 2.67 9.81 -9.41
N ILE A 112 2.45 8.49 -9.31
CA ILE A 112 1.23 7.98 -8.68
C ILE A 112 1.21 8.47 -7.23
N SER A 113 0.22 9.29 -6.91
CA SER A 113 -0.04 9.79 -5.56
C SER A 113 -1.41 9.26 -5.11
N PRO A 114 -1.48 8.02 -4.65
CA PRO A 114 -2.72 7.50 -4.07
C PRO A 114 -3.06 8.28 -2.81
N ALA A 115 -4.33 8.33 -2.46
CA ALA A 115 -4.76 8.84 -1.17
C ALA A 115 -4.00 8.09 -0.06
N SER A 116 -3.64 8.82 1.01
CA SER A 116 -3.03 8.20 2.18
C SER A 116 -3.96 7.12 2.74
N VAL A 117 -3.45 5.90 2.80
CA VAL A 117 -4.19 4.76 3.34
C VAL A 117 -3.44 4.18 4.54
N THR A 118 -4.18 3.73 5.54
CA THR A 118 -3.60 2.93 6.62
C THR A 118 -3.41 1.50 6.13
N TYR A 119 -2.21 0.97 6.24
CA TYR A 119 -1.94 -0.41 5.87
C TYR A 119 -2.80 -1.38 6.69
N SER A 120 -3.44 -2.31 6.00
CA SER A 120 -4.09 -3.47 6.60
C SER A 120 -3.27 -4.74 6.34
N THR A 121 -3.55 -5.82 7.06
CA THR A 121 -2.88 -7.12 6.86
C THR A 121 -3.22 -7.77 5.52
N SER A 122 -4.27 -7.31 4.85
CA SER A 122 -4.68 -7.76 3.51
C SER A 122 -4.03 -6.96 2.37
N ASP A 123 -3.36 -5.85 2.69
CA ASP A 123 -2.74 -5.02 1.67
C ASP A 123 -1.54 -5.71 1.03
N GLN A 124 -1.36 -5.47 -0.25
CA GLN A 124 -0.26 -6.03 -1.03
C GLN A 124 0.61 -4.89 -1.55
N ILE A 125 1.91 -5.06 -1.42
CA ILE A 125 2.90 -4.16 -2.02
C ILE A 125 3.49 -4.79 -3.27
N LEU A 126 3.81 -3.94 -4.24
CA LEU A 126 4.50 -4.34 -5.45
C LEU A 126 6.00 -4.33 -5.19
N ILE A 127 6.66 -5.46 -5.35
CA ILE A 127 8.11 -5.61 -5.13
C ILE A 127 8.80 -6.14 -6.37
N LEU A 128 10.06 -5.79 -6.54
CA LEU A 128 10.97 -6.47 -7.47
C LEU A 128 11.56 -7.69 -6.74
N ASP A 129 11.20 -8.89 -7.18
CA ASP A 129 11.69 -10.13 -6.58
C ASP A 129 13.10 -10.44 -7.12
N ALA A 130 14.11 -10.19 -6.30
CA ALA A 130 15.50 -10.45 -6.66
C ALA A 130 15.78 -11.94 -6.89
N SER A 131 15.02 -12.85 -6.28
CA SER A 131 15.15 -14.30 -6.45
C SER A 131 14.57 -14.81 -7.77
N ASP A 132 13.73 -14.01 -8.45
CA ASP A 132 13.14 -14.32 -9.74
C ASP A 132 13.45 -13.23 -10.78
N SER A 133 14.73 -13.00 -10.99
CA SER A 133 15.26 -12.08 -12.03
C SER A 133 14.66 -10.67 -11.99
N ASN A 134 14.38 -10.15 -10.80
CA ASN A 134 13.75 -8.85 -10.57
C ASN A 134 12.35 -8.68 -11.23
N LYS A 135 11.62 -9.76 -11.36
CA LYS A 135 10.23 -9.66 -11.81
C LYS A 135 9.37 -8.95 -10.79
N LEU A 136 8.43 -8.19 -11.29
CA LEU A 136 7.47 -7.48 -10.46
C LEU A 136 6.46 -8.48 -9.88
N LYS A 137 6.39 -8.56 -8.54
CA LYS A 137 5.47 -9.44 -7.82
C LYS A 137 4.72 -8.68 -6.73
N ARG A 138 3.58 -9.23 -6.33
CA ARG A 138 2.83 -8.74 -5.17
C ARG A 138 3.29 -9.48 -3.93
N ALA A 139 3.68 -8.74 -2.89
CA ALA A 139 3.96 -9.28 -1.58
C ALA A 139 2.91 -8.79 -0.58
N THR A 140 2.45 -9.70 0.27
CA THR A 140 1.59 -9.34 1.39
C THR A 140 2.46 -8.86 2.53
N VAL A 141 2.08 -7.76 3.19
CA VAL A 141 2.76 -7.33 4.41
C VAL A 141 2.27 -8.22 5.55
N THR A 142 2.97 -9.34 5.75
CA THR A 142 2.63 -10.31 6.80
C THR A 142 3.71 -10.40 7.85
N THR A 143 3.30 -10.76 9.06
CA THR A 143 4.06 -11.24 10.22
C THR A 143 5.10 -10.29 10.85
N GLY A 144 5.08 -10.23 12.18
CA GLY A 144 6.04 -9.48 12.98
C GLY A 144 5.79 -7.96 13.04
N LYS A 145 4.75 -7.45 12.36
CA LYS A 145 4.39 -6.03 12.44
C LYS A 145 3.80 -5.71 13.81
N VAL A 146 4.35 -4.70 14.46
CA VAL A 146 3.72 -4.11 15.66
C VAL A 146 2.45 -3.39 15.21
N LEU A 147 1.31 -3.80 15.76
CA LEU A 147 -0.01 -3.27 15.43
C LEU A 147 -0.44 -2.16 16.38
N GLN A 148 -0.20 -2.35 17.67
CA GLN A 148 -0.43 -1.35 18.70
C GLN A 148 0.50 -1.57 19.89
N VAL A 149 0.74 -0.51 20.65
CA VAL A 149 1.49 -0.52 21.89
C VAL A 149 0.69 0.24 22.93
N VAL A 150 0.45 -0.40 24.05
CA VAL A 150 -0.15 0.22 25.24
C VAL A 150 0.93 0.25 26.33
N ASN A 151 1.23 1.45 26.82
CA ASN A 151 2.21 1.63 27.89
C ASN A 151 1.57 2.36 29.07
N THR A 152 1.80 1.82 30.25
CA THR A 152 1.48 2.47 31.51
C THR A 152 2.77 2.67 32.30
N THR A 153 3.05 3.90 32.71
CA THR A 153 4.18 4.24 33.56
C THR A 153 3.69 4.84 34.87
N SER A 154 4.39 4.59 35.95
CA SER A 154 4.12 5.21 37.24
C SER A 154 5.43 5.57 37.94
N SER A 155 5.53 6.82 38.40
CA SER A 155 6.59 7.30 39.31
C SER A 155 6.08 7.56 40.73
N ALA A 156 4.80 7.26 40.97
CA ALA A 156 4.19 7.44 42.28
C ALA A 156 4.76 6.39 43.25
N VAL A 157 5.17 6.84 44.47
CA VAL A 157 5.57 5.94 45.52
C VAL A 157 4.33 5.36 46.19
N ALA A 158 4.34 4.06 46.40
CA ALA A 158 3.30 3.35 47.16
C ALA A 158 3.94 2.28 48.05
N THR A 159 3.33 2.03 49.20
CA THR A 159 3.76 0.98 50.12
C THR A 159 2.64 -0.01 50.38
N ASN A 160 3.01 -1.27 50.59
CA ASN A 160 2.07 -2.30 51.08
C ASN A 160 2.78 -3.30 51.98
N THR A 161 1.96 -4.04 52.77
CA THR A 161 2.41 -5.11 53.64
C THR A 161 1.81 -6.47 53.31
N THR A 162 1.10 -6.54 52.14
CA THR A 162 0.51 -7.79 51.66
C THR A 162 1.60 -8.71 51.16
N ALA A 163 1.67 -9.91 51.69
CA ALA A 163 2.69 -10.90 51.34
C ALA A 163 2.46 -11.38 49.87
N MET A 164 3.58 -11.64 49.19
CA MET A 164 3.69 -12.43 47.98
C MET A 164 4.93 -13.31 48.14
N PHE A 165 4.72 -14.62 48.15
CA PHE A 165 5.74 -15.55 48.63
C PHE A 165 6.81 -15.84 47.58
N TYR A 166 8.06 -15.86 48.02
CA TYR A 166 9.23 -16.25 47.22
C TYR A 166 9.48 -17.75 47.44
N ASP A 167 8.65 -18.60 46.82
CA ASP A 167 8.70 -20.06 46.97
C ASP A 167 8.38 -20.74 45.61
N ASP A 168 8.23 -22.06 45.62
CA ASP A 168 7.91 -22.87 44.42
C ASP A 168 6.39 -22.99 44.17
N THR A 169 5.62 -21.95 44.47
CA THR A 169 4.18 -21.88 44.15
C THR A 169 3.89 -20.76 43.12
N ILE A 170 2.85 -20.94 42.31
CA ILE A 170 2.45 -19.89 41.38
C ILE A 170 1.80 -18.76 42.19
N PRO A 171 2.29 -17.50 42.08
CA PRO A 171 1.66 -16.36 42.75
C PRO A 171 0.21 -16.21 42.37
N GLN A 172 -0.64 -15.91 43.38
CA GLN A 172 -2.08 -15.75 43.23
C GLN A 172 -2.49 -14.28 43.17
N ASN A 173 -3.60 -13.98 42.49
CA ASN A 173 -4.11 -12.61 42.36
C ASN A 173 -4.59 -12.00 43.71
N THR A 174 -4.58 -12.76 44.77
CA THR A 174 -4.87 -12.31 46.14
C THR A 174 -3.60 -11.93 46.91
N GLU A 175 -2.43 -12.23 46.36
CA GLU A 175 -1.13 -11.93 46.97
C GLU A 175 -0.60 -10.58 46.47
N GLY A 176 0.23 -9.93 47.27
CA GLY A 176 0.78 -8.61 47.00
C GLY A 176 -0.29 -7.55 46.77
N ALA A 177 0.12 -6.33 46.46
CA ALA A 177 -0.78 -5.25 46.07
C ALA A 177 -0.69 -5.01 44.57
N GLU A 178 -1.78 -4.55 43.97
CA GLU A 178 -1.81 -4.08 42.57
C GLU A 178 -1.01 -2.78 42.45
N LEU A 179 -0.02 -2.77 41.54
CA LEU A 179 0.90 -1.65 41.33
C LEU A 179 0.56 -0.87 40.06
N MET A 180 0.29 -1.58 38.99
CA MET A 180 0.00 -1.00 37.67
C MET A 180 -0.95 -1.88 36.89
N THR A 181 -1.69 -1.27 35.96
CA THR A 181 -2.55 -1.96 34.99
C THR A 181 -2.38 -1.38 33.59
N ALA A 182 -2.55 -2.22 32.57
CA ALA A 182 -2.65 -1.81 31.17
C ALA A 182 -3.73 -2.64 30.48
N THR A 183 -4.62 -1.99 29.75
CA THR A 183 -5.72 -2.64 29.01
C THR A 183 -5.50 -2.50 27.52
N ILE A 184 -5.51 -3.62 26.81
CA ILE A 184 -5.40 -3.70 25.36
C ILE A 184 -6.64 -4.36 24.78
N THR A 185 -7.08 -3.91 23.59
CA THR A 185 -8.10 -4.60 22.80
C THR A 185 -7.43 -5.14 21.53
N PRO A 186 -7.09 -6.44 21.50
CA PRO A 186 -6.39 -7.02 20.35
C PRO A 186 -7.22 -6.94 19.08
N SER A 187 -6.57 -6.64 17.97
CA SER A 187 -7.22 -6.53 16.66
C SER A 187 -7.55 -7.91 16.04
N ASN A 188 -6.85 -8.96 16.46
CA ASN A 188 -7.09 -10.34 16.06
C ASN A 188 -6.69 -11.31 17.18
N SER A 189 -7.52 -12.34 17.41
CA SER A 189 -7.29 -13.34 18.44
C SER A 189 -6.05 -14.23 18.20
N SER A 190 -5.59 -14.33 16.96
CA SER A 190 -4.37 -15.08 16.59
C SER A 190 -3.08 -14.27 16.81
N ASN A 191 -3.18 -12.95 16.97
CA ASN A 191 -2.03 -12.08 17.17
C ASN A 191 -1.27 -12.44 18.45
N LYS A 192 -0.02 -12.01 18.52
CA LYS A 192 0.81 -12.21 19.68
C LYS A 192 0.84 -10.96 20.55
N LEU A 193 0.84 -11.17 21.84
CA LEU A 193 1.05 -10.12 22.84
C LEU A 193 2.41 -10.34 23.49
N ARG A 194 3.25 -9.33 23.45
CA ARG A 194 4.46 -9.23 24.26
C ARG A 194 4.18 -8.25 25.40
N ILE A 195 4.37 -8.70 26.62
CA ILE A 195 4.16 -7.92 27.84
C ILE A 195 5.51 -7.76 28.53
N ASP A 196 5.98 -6.52 28.60
CA ASP A 196 7.23 -6.17 29.27
C ASP A 196 6.89 -5.46 30.59
N VAL A 197 7.44 -5.98 31.68
CA VAL A 197 7.28 -5.47 33.05
C VAL A 197 8.62 -4.99 33.57
N THR A 198 8.65 -3.76 34.06
CA THR A 198 9.81 -3.22 34.80
C THR A 198 9.28 -2.54 36.06
N VAL A 199 9.73 -3.02 37.23
CA VAL A 199 9.31 -2.50 38.55
C VAL A 199 10.53 -2.15 39.37
N PHE A 200 10.59 -0.88 39.79
CA PHE A 200 11.53 -0.44 40.80
C PHE A 200 10.88 -0.58 42.17
N CYS A 201 11.51 -1.33 43.07
CA CYS A 201 10.97 -1.63 44.39
C CYS A 201 12.03 -1.81 45.43
N ALA A 202 11.63 -1.71 46.70
CA ALA A 202 12.41 -1.98 47.86
C ALA A 202 11.59 -2.73 48.92
N SER A 203 12.21 -3.47 49.78
CA SER A 203 11.57 -4.09 50.97
C SER A 203 12.31 -3.74 52.25
N SER A 204 11.57 -3.49 53.33
CA SER A 204 12.16 -3.23 54.64
C SER A 204 12.85 -4.49 55.23
N PHE A 205 12.41 -5.66 54.79
CA PHE A 205 13.02 -6.93 55.17
C PHE A 205 12.46 -8.09 54.35
N GLY A 206 13.34 -8.99 53.87
CA GLY A 206 12.95 -10.19 53.12
C GLY A 206 12.83 -10.00 51.62
N ASP A 207 12.54 -11.10 50.94
CA ASP A 207 12.52 -11.21 49.48
C ASP A 207 11.36 -10.47 48.90
N MET A 208 11.52 -9.99 47.68
CA MET A 208 10.51 -9.32 46.92
C MET A 208 10.09 -10.14 45.71
N VAL A 209 8.79 -10.11 45.40
CA VAL A 209 8.20 -10.75 44.22
C VAL A 209 7.32 -9.76 43.51
N VAL A 210 7.42 -9.77 42.16
CA VAL A 210 6.54 -9.05 41.24
C VAL A 210 5.94 -10.05 40.27
N ALA A 211 4.64 -10.02 40.07
CA ALA A 211 3.95 -10.98 39.23
C ALA A 211 2.95 -10.27 38.29
N LEU A 212 2.78 -10.86 37.09
CA LEU A 212 1.89 -10.42 36.05
C LEU A 212 0.64 -11.29 36.02
N PHE A 213 -0.52 -10.66 36.00
CA PHE A 213 -1.83 -11.32 35.94
C PHE A 213 -2.64 -10.80 34.74
N GLN A 214 -3.60 -11.60 34.30
CA GLN A 214 -4.55 -11.25 33.25
C GLN A 214 -5.99 -11.27 33.81
N ASP A 215 -6.71 -10.16 33.65
CA ASP A 215 -8.11 -10.01 34.02
C ASP A 215 -8.39 -10.43 35.47
N SER A 216 -9.21 -11.45 35.68
CA SER A 216 -9.54 -12.03 36.98
C SER A 216 -8.89 -13.42 37.22
N THR A 217 -7.97 -13.83 36.34
CA THR A 217 -7.30 -15.14 36.46
C THR A 217 -6.54 -15.20 37.77
N ALA A 218 -6.71 -16.30 38.51
CA ALA A 218 -6.11 -16.47 39.84
C ALA A 218 -4.59 -16.61 39.78
N ASN A 219 -4.08 -17.41 38.85
CA ASN A 219 -2.67 -17.70 38.68
C ASN A 219 -1.95 -16.59 37.87
N ALA A 220 -0.74 -16.26 38.32
CA ALA A 220 0.14 -15.37 37.56
C ALA A 220 0.53 -15.99 36.20
N LEU A 221 0.71 -15.14 35.19
CA LEU A 221 1.26 -15.52 33.88
C LEU A 221 2.78 -15.60 33.87
N ALA A 222 3.42 -14.73 34.66
CA ALA A 222 4.86 -14.67 34.84
C ALA A 222 5.16 -13.96 36.15
N ALA A 223 6.32 -14.25 36.73
CA ALA A 223 6.80 -13.60 37.94
C ALA A 223 8.34 -13.44 37.90
N GLY A 224 8.82 -12.45 38.62
CA GLY A 224 10.21 -12.24 38.92
C GLY A 224 10.38 -11.92 40.41
N GLY A 225 11.52 -12.24 40.99
CA GLY A 225 11.77 -11.95 42.38
C GLY A 225 13.25 -11.66 42.64
N HIS A 226 13.50 -11.12 43.78
CA HIS A 226 14.85 -10.82 44.26
C HIS A 226 14.97 -11.09 45.75
N ASP A 227 15.99 -11.88 46.12
CA ASP A 227 16.37 -12.14 47.51
C ASP A 227 17.22 -10.99 48.03
N ILE A 228 16.79 -10.37 49.11
CA ILE A 228 17.55 -9.31 49.79
C ILE A 228 18.29 -9.89 50.98
N ILE A 229 19.52 -10.33 50.75
CA ILE A 229 20.43 -10.74 51.82
C ILE A 229 21.19 -9.50 52.33
N ASN A 230 20.97 -9.13 53.60
CA ASN A 230 21.73 -8.11 54.34
C ASN A 230 21.62 -6.65 53.83
N ARG A 231 20.62 -6.26 53.06
CA ARG A 231 20.41 -4.88 52.64
C ARG A 231 18.94 -4.48 52.66
N ALA A 232 18.40 -4.33 53.86
CA ALA A 232 17.06 -3.75 54.01
C ALA A 232 16.96 -2.41 53.27
N ASN A 233 15.81 -2.14 52.68
CA ASN A 233 15.46 -0.89 51.97
C ASN A 233 16.33 -0.58 50.73
N ALA A 234 17.07 -1.54 50.17
CA ALA A 234 17.76 -1.29 48.91
C ALA A 234 16.75 -1.32 47.74
N MET A 235 16.66 -0.24 47.02
CA MET A 235 15.87 -0.22 45.79
C MET A 235 16.54 -1.04 44.69
N ILE A 236 15.79 -1.93 44.09
CA ILE A 236 16.21 -2.76 42.97
C ILE A 236 15.22 -2.65 41.82
N GLU A 237 15.63 -3.13 40.67
CA GLU A 237 14.77 -3.34 39.51
C GLU A 237 14.45 -4.84 39.39
N ILE A 238 13.16 -5.16 39.25
CA ILE A 238 12.67 -6.47 38.82
C ILE A 238 12.05 -6.31 37.47
N SER A 239 12.61 -6.95 36.44
CA SER A 239 12.09 -6.88 35.06
C SER A 239 12.00 -8.27 34.45
N PHE A 240 10.93 -8.48 33.67
CA PHE A 240 10.69 -9.71 32.92
C PHE A 240 9.72 -9.44 31.76
N SER A 241 9.72 -10.37 30.81
CA SER A 241 8.79 -10.33 29.65
C SER A 241 7.95 -11.60 29.62
N HIS A 242 6.69 -11.47 29.19
CA HIS A 242 5.80 -12.58 28.90
C HIS A 242 5.34 -12.49 27.45
N TYR A 243 5.24 -13.63 26.77
CA TYR A 243 4.83 -13.71 25.37
C TYR A 243 3.71 -14.74 25.22
N MET A 244 2.55 -14.29 24.68
CA MET A 244 1.37 -15.14 24.57
C MET A 244 0.59 -14.86 23.29
N THR A 245 -0.35 -15.75 22.96
CA THR A 245 -1.38 -15.46 21.94
C THR A 245 -2.49 -14.63 22.58
N ALA A 246 -3.02 -13.66 21.85
CA ALA A 246 -4.10 -12.78 22.35
C ALA A 246 -5.36 -13.57 22.78
N GLY A 247 -5.76 -14.59 22.00
CA GLY A 247 -6.88 -15.48 22.31
C GLY A 247 -8.26 -14.85 22.22
N THR A 248 -8.34 -13.51 22.18
CA THR A 248 -9.58 -12.74 22.11
C THR A 248 -9.40 -11.44 21.36
N THR A 249 -10.49 -10.85 20.91
CA THR A 249 -10.58 -9.47 20.41
C THR A 249 -11.34 -8.54 21.37
N SER A 250 -11.65 -9.03 22.58
CA SER A 250 -12.23 -8.21 23.64
C SER A 250 -11.14 -7.50 24.44
N ALA A 251 -11.51 -6.43 25.14
CA ALA A 251 -10.60 -5.74 26.05
C ALA A 251 -10.05 -6.70 27.10
N THR A 252 -8.73 -6.74 27.24
CA THR A 252 -7.99 -7.59 28.16
C THR A 252 -7.10 -6.71 29.01
N THR A 253 -7.16 -6.88 30.33
CA THR A 253 -6.41 -6.08 31.28
C THR A 253 -5.28 -6.90 31.90
N PHE A 254 -4.05 -6.42 31.73
CA PHE A 254 -2.89 -6.95 32.42
C PHE A 254 -2.64 -6.15 33.70
N LYS A 255 -2.30 -6.84 34.78
CA LYS A 255 -2.10 -6.28 36.12
C LYS A 255 -0.75 -6.73 36.66
N VAL A 256 0.02 -5.78 37.15
CA VAL A 256 1.26 -6.07 37.87
C VAL A 256 0.99 -5.93 39.36
N ARG A 257 1.30 -6.97 40.12
CA ARG A 257 1.21 -6.98 41.56
C ARG A 257 2.60 -7.20 42.15
N GLY A 258 2.83 -6.69 43.35
CA GLY A 258 4.10 -6.90 44.04
C GLY A 258 3.93 -6.93 45.55
N GLY A 259 4.83 -7.64 46.18
CA GLY A 259 4.86 -7.82 47.61
C GLY A 259 6.20 -8.41 48.09
N GLN A 260 6.29 -8.64 49.36
CA GLN A 260 7.45 -9.29 50.03
C GLN A 260 7.02 -10.59 50.64
N SER A 261 7.98 -11.53 50.83
CA SER A 261 7.71 -12.86 51.39
C SER A 261 7.40 -12.85 52.88
N ASN A 262 7.90 -11.88 53.62
CA ASN A 262 7.76 -11.82 55.09
C ASN A 262 6.54 -10.98 55.49
N ALA A 263 5.56 -11.62 56.12
CA ALA A 263 4.41 -10.91 56.66
C ALA A 263 4.84 -9.81 57.65
N GLY A 264 4.29 -8.60 57.46
CA GLY A 264 4.60 -7.44 58.30
C GLY A 264 5.76 -6.57 57.82
N SER A 265 6.53 -7.00 56.84
CA SER A 265 7.52 -6.17 56.17
C SER A 265 6.82 -5.18 55.19
N THR A 266 7.47 -4.09 54.89
CA THR A 266 6.94 -3.08 53.95
C THR A 266 7.60 -3.20 52.61
N PHE A 267 6.78 -3.47 51.58
CA PHE A 267 7.18 -3.35 50.19
C PHE A 267 6.97 -1.87 49.75
N THR A 268 8.01 -1.29 49.16
CA THR A 268 7.95 0.07 48.63
C THR A 268 8.06 0.03 47.11
N PHE A 269 7.09 0.54 46.42
CA PHE A 269 7.04 0.71 44.95
C PHE A 269 7.59 2.09 44.58
N ASN A 270 8.48 2.18 43.55
CA ASN A 270 9.13 3.41 43.06
C ASN A 270 9.87 4.24 44.08
N GLY A 271 10.43 3.58 45.09
CA GLY A 271 11.14 4.27 46.15
C GLY A 271 11.84 3.35 47.10
N ASP A 272 12.32 3.91 48.20
CA ASP A 272 12.97 3.24 49.28
C ASP A 272 12.42 3.70 50.62
N ASN A 273 12.14 2.77 51.54
CA ASN A 273 11.61 3.05 52.86
C ASN A 273 10.39 3.99 52.88
N GLY A 274 9.49 3.84 51.89
CA GLY A 274 8.32 4.69 51.70
C GLY A 274 8.61 6.07 51.10
N ALA A 275 9.87 6.36 50.75
CA ALA A 275 10.28 7.66 50.25
C ALA A 275 10.63 7.60 48.74
N ARG A 276 10.32 8.69 48.01
CA ARG A 276 10.66 8.87 46.60
C ARG A 276 12.17 9.04 46.43
N LEU A 277 12.74 8.42 45.40
CA LEU A 277 14.11 8.64 44.97
C LEU A 277 14.21 9.38 43.64
N PHE A 278 15.38 9.90 43.33
CA PHE A 278 15.74 10.57 42.07
C PHE A 278 14.74 11.66 41.64
N GLY A 279 14.14 12.40 42.55
CA GLY A 279 13.23 13.48 42.23
C GLY A 279 11.92 13.05 41.54
N GLY A 280 11.66 11.74 41.45
CA GLY A 280 10.46 11.20 40.79
C GLY A 280 10.64 10.85 39.33
N VAL A 281 11.88 10.81 38.80
CA VAL A 281 12.17 10.29 37.45
C VAL A 281 12.38 8.78 37.43
N CYS A 282 12.44 8.14 38.60
CA CYS A 282 12.38 6.68 38.70
C CYS A 282 10.95 6.22 38.48
N ALA A 283 10.69 5.56 37.35
CA ALA A 283 9.36 5.15 36.98
C ALA A 283 9.34 3.67 36.57
N SER A 284 8.44 2.92 37.16
CA SER A 284 8.09 1.56 36.71
C SER A 284 7.20 1.60 35.49
N SER A 285 7.24 0.56 34.68
CA SER A 285 6.46 0.48 33.44
C SER A 285 5.87 -0.89 33.19
N LEU A 286 4.69 -0.88 32.56
CA LEU A 286 4.02 -2.05 32.00
C LEU A 286 3.69 -1.74 30.55
N THR A 287 4.31 -2.45 29.62
CA THR A 287 4.12 -2.27 28.20
C THR A 287 3.53 -3.53 27.58
N VAL A 288 2.41 -3.39 26.86
CA VAL A 288 1.78 -4.46 26.09
C VAL A 288 1.89 -4.11 24.63
N THR A 289 2.54 -4.96 23.85
CA THR A 289 2.75 -4.81 22.41
C THR A 289 1.99 -5.91 21.68
N GLU A 290 1.07 -5.51 20.78
CA GLU A 290 0.41 -6.45 19.87
C GLU A 290 1.22 -6.58 18.59
N ILE A 291 1.50 -7.82 18.20
CA ILE A 291 2.31 -8.21 17.05
C ILE A 291 1.43 -9.07 16.13
N ALA A 292 1.39 -8.76 14.85
CA ALA A 292 0.67 -9.54 13.85
C ALA A 292 1.16 -11.00 13.83
N ALA A 293 0.21 -11.94 13.74
CA ALA A 293 0.48 -13.38 13.68
C ALA A 293 1.18 -13.81 12.38
#